data_b1c30501c232904cb30aa81e9704ef45
#
_entry.id   b1c30501c232904cb30aa81e9704ef45
#
_cell.length_a   1.000
_cell.length_b   1.000
_cell.length_c   1.000
_cell.angle_alpha   90.00
_cell.angle_beta   90.00
_cell.angle_gamma   90.00
#
_symmetry.space_group_name_H-M   'P 1'
#
loop_
_entity.id
_entity.type
_entity.pdbx_description
1 polymer ?
#
loop_
_entity_poly.entity_id
_entity_poly.type
_entity_poly.pdbx_seq_one_letter_code
_entity_poly.pdbx_strand_id
1 'polypeptide(L)'
;MTNNEMKAVRAHSASGSLGEILCLSSLFAGTVINTVCKFAKHSILTLAASSLLLAVAPTLRAQTIGVSIPAATHGWAGGLNFHAEQTKARLEAANPGLKVVLVTANSASEQANDLEDLVAIHRMDALVILPFESAPLTGPVRNTKRRGVFVTVVDRGLSEPGIHDVYVAGNNAEMGRVSGEYIKERLDGNGKIVVLRGMPTVIDEQRFDGFMSALEGSNIEVLDDQYANWNRDDGFTVMQDFLSRFSEIDAVWAQDDDIAIGVIQAVRQARRQEELFIVGGGGMKDIVKRVLDGDELTPVDVLYPPSMISTAMELTALKLISDTPIEGEYILGSPLITRENAEDYYFPDSPF
;
A
#
# COMPACT_ATOMS: atom_id res chain seq x y z
N MET A 1 29.47 -1.97 38.60
CA MET A 1 30.86 -2.12 38.15
C MET A 1 30.93 -1.41 36.83
N THR A 2 31.18 -0.15 36.87
CA THR A 2 32.41 0.64 36.65
C THR A 2 32.81 0.65 35.20
N ASN A 3 32.55 1.75 34.54
CA ASN A 3 33.33 2.97 34.38
C ASN A 3 34.38 2.92 33.26
N ASN A 4 34.20 3.90 32.37
CA ASN A 4 35.22 4.80 31.78
C ASN A 4 36.30 4.23 30.84
N GLU A 5 36.38 4.78 29.67
CA GLU A 5 37.44 5.79 29.40
C GLU A 5 37.22 6.53 28.06
N MET A 6 37.04 7.83 28.21
CA MET A 6 37.30 8.85 27.17
C MET A 6 38.82 8.99 26.97
N LYS A 7 39.27 9.15 25.71
CA LYS A 7 40.53 9.90 25.45
C LYS A 7 40.39 10.76 24.18
N ALA A 8 40.43 12.05 24.42
CA ALA A 8 40.69 13.11 23.50
C ALA A 8 42.17 13.16 23.13
N VAL A 9 42.51 13.49 21.88
CA VAL A 9 43.85 13.98 21.50
C VAL A 9 43.73 15.27 20.71
N ARG A 10 44.51 16.22 21.18
CA ARG A 10 44.61 17.64 20.90
C ARG A 10 45.21 17.96 19.50
N ALA A 11 44.83 19.14 19.06
CA ALA A 11 45.43 19.94 18.03
C ALA A 11 46.92 20.28 18.26
N HIS A 12 47.68 20.42 17.19
CA HIS A 12 48.90 21.23 17.17
C HIS A 12 48.91 22.15 15.96
N SER A 13 48.96 23.43 16.27
CA SER A 13 49.27 24.55 15.40
C SER A 13 50.79 24.71 15.28
N ALA A 14 51.28 25.07 14.14
CA ALA A 14 52.56 25.74 14.02
C ALA A 14 52.58 26.76 12.87
N SER A 15 52.77 27.98 13.26
CA SER A 15 53.04 29.18 12.50
C SER A 15 54.53 29.30 12.16
N GLY A 16 54.84 30.01 11.09
CA GLY A 16 56.22 30.52 10.81
C GLY A 16 56.26 30.95 9.34
N SER A 17 56.39 32.04 9.03
CA SER A 17 57.05 33.36 9.18
C SER A 17 57.67 33.76 7.83
N LEU A 18 57.43 35.04 7.51
CA LEU A 18 57.96 35.84 6.40
C LEU A 18 59.49 35.82 6.31
N GLY A 19 59.99 36.07 5.11
CA GLY A 19 61.39 36.47 4.88
C GLY A 19 61.70 36.67 3.41
N GLU A 20 61.54 37.88 3.00
CA GLU A 20 62.32 38.67 2.10
C GLU A 20 63.43 37.95 1.27
N ILE A 21 63.52 38.28 -0.03
CA ILE A 21 64.74 38.94 -0.64
C ILE A 21 64.32 39.61 -1.96
N LEU A 22 64.61 40.91 -2.01
CA LEU A 22 64.56 41.78 -3.17
C LEU A 22 65.81 41.61 -4.03
N CYS A 23 65.66 42.02 -5.30
CA CYS A 23 66.69 42.50 -6.26
C CYS A 23 67.34 41.46 -7.16
N LEU A 24 67.03 41.51 -8.43
CA LEU A 24 68.02 41.98 -9.46
C LEU A 24 67.29 42.24 -10.79
N SER A 25 67.65 43.41 -11.26
CA SER A 25 67.15 44.15 -12.39
C SER A 25 67.59 43.61 -13.76
N SER A 26 66.69 43.88 -14.74
CA SER A 26 67.06 44.30 -16.14
C SER A 26 67.85 43.34 -17.01
N LEU A 27 67.24 43.06 -18.08
CA LEU A 27 67.67 42.77 -19.45
C LEU A 27 66.95 41.53 -20.01
N PHE A 28 65.94 41.76 -20.77
CA PHE A 28 65.50 41.05 -21.97
C PHE A 28 64.07 41.50 -22.37
N ALA A 29 64.04 42.75 -22.83
CA ALA A 29 62.91 43.24 -23.62
C ALA A 29 63.18 42.86 -25.08
N GLY A 30 62.35 41.96 -25.59
CA GLY A 30 62.41 41.74 -27.05
C GLY A 30 61.81 40.44 -27.57
N THR A 31 61.73 39.37 -26.77
CA THR A 31 61.34 38.06 -27.33
C THR A 31 60.07 37.50 -26.75
N VAL A 32 59.45 38.17 -25.77
CA VAL A 32 58.31 37.65 -25.05
C VAL A 32 56.94 37.99 -25.70
N ILE A 33 56.91 39.07 -26.54
CA ILE A 33 55.62 39.56 -27.08
C ILE A 33 55.03 38.64 -28.15
N ASN A 34 55.82 37.86 -28.89
CA ASN A 34 55.30 36.98 -29.96
C ASN A 34 54.82 35.59 -29.44
N THR A 35 55.29 35.17 -28.29
CA THR A 35 54.90 33.86 -27.71
C THR A 35 53.58 33.98 -26.88
N VAL A 36 53.40 35.13 -26.26
CA VAL A 36 52.17 35.38 -25.45
C VAL A 36 50.91 35.51 -26.33
N CYS A 37 51.02 36.09 -27.55
CA CYS A 37 49.90 36.19 -28.47
C CYS A 37 49.48 34.85 -29.10
N LYS A 38 50.33 33.86 -29.19
CA LYS A 38 49.97 32.52 -29.69
C LYS A 38 49.30 31.66 -28.60
N PHE A 39 49.70 31.82 -27.33
CA PHE A 39 49.05 31.11 -26.22
C PHE A 39 47.66 31.65 -25.87
N ALA A 40 47.44 32.98 -25.98
CA ALA A 40 46.14 33.59 -25.73
C ALA A 40 45.03 33.15 -26.72
N LYS A 41 45.41 32.93 -28.01
CA LYS A 41 44.45 32.46 -29.04
C LYS A 41 44.01 31.00 -28.86
N HIS A 42 44.86 30.12 -28.31
CA HIS A 42 44.54 28.73 -28.08
C HIS A 42 43.74 28.54 -26.75
N SER A 43 44.00 29.36 -25.73
CA SER A 43 43.29 29.32 -24.46
C SER A 43 41.85 29.82 -24.56
N ILE A 44 41.58 30.79 -25.45
CA ILE A 44 40.21 31.32 -25.67
C ILE A 44 39.39 30.32 -26.48
N LEU A 45 39.97 29.59 -27.43
CA LEU A 45 39.23 28.55 -28.17
C LEU A 45 38.91 27.32 -27.33
N THR A 46 39.78 26.92 -26.38
CA THR A 46 39.53 25.81 -25.47
C THR A 46 38.50 26.16 -24.37
N LEU A 47 38.46 27.41 -23.88
CA LEU A 47 37.38 27.82 -22.95
C LEU A 47 36.01 27.92 -23.64
N ALA A 48 35.96 28.35 -24.91
CA ALA A 48 34.69 28.41 -25.66
C ALA A 48 34.14 27.01 -26.00
N ALA A 49 35.01 26.02 -26.26
CA ALA A 49 34.62 24.64 -26.50
C ALA A 49 34.16 23.93 -25.20
N SER A 50 34.75 24.26 -24.05
CA SER A 50 34.34 23.73 -22.75
C SER A 50 33.03 24.33 -22.27
N SER A 51 32.70 25.57 -22.63
CA SER A 51 31.42 26.21 -22.27
C SER A 51 30.24 25.71 -23.11
N LEU A 52 30.49 25.14 -24.30
CA LEU A 52 29.42 24.60 -25.16
C LEU A 52 29.03 23.16 -24.82
N LEU A 53 29.85 22.44 -24.06
CA LEU A 53 29.60 21.07 -23.62
C LEU A 53 28.79 21.01 -22.29
N LEU A 54 28.58 22.12 -21.60
CA LEU A 54 27.80 22.22 -20.36
C LEU A 54 26.29 22.50 -20.59
N ALA A 55 25.85 22.64 -21.83
CA ALA A 55 24.50 23.14 -22.13
C ALA A 55 23.50 22.06 -22.60
N VAL A 56 23.85 20.76 -22.57
CA VAL A 56 22.91 19.69 -22.87
C VAL A 56 23.04 18.60 -21.79
N ALA A 57 22.77 18.97 -20.56
CA ALA A 57 22.28 17.98 -19.64
C ALA A 57 20.88 17.60 -20.17
N PRO A 58 20.62 16.34 -20.56
CA PRO A 58 19.25 15.94 -20.85
C PRO A 58 18.44 16.28 -19.59
N THR A 59 17.47 17.16 -19.72
CA THR A 59 16.45 17.29 -18.68
C THR A 59 15.81 15.92 -18.60
N LEU A 60 16.23 15.11 -17.64
CA LEU A 60 15.59 13.85 -17.32
C LEU A 60 14.12 14.22 -17.05
N ARG A 61 13.25 13.84 -17.98
CA ARG A 61 11.81 13.99 -17.77
C ARG A 61 11.48 13.21 -16.48
N ALA A 62 10.78 13.87 -15.56
CA ALA A 62 10.28 13.21 -14.39
C ALA A 62 9.41 12.02 -14.80
N GLN A 63 9.70 10.85 -14.24
CA GLN A 63 8.88 9.65 -14.43
C GLN A 63 7.56 9.83 -13.67
N THR A 64 6.46 9.41 -14.27
CA THR A 64 5.13 9.61 -13.69
C THR A 64 4.42 8.28 -13.45
N ILE A 65 4.02 8.06 -12.20
CA ILE A 65 3.09 6.98 -11.81
C ILE A 65 1.69 7.57 -11.75
N GLY A 66 0.77 7.04 -12.56
CA GLY A 66 -0.66 7.24 -12.37
C GLY A 66 -1.18 6.23 -11.35
N VAL A 67 -1.89 6.70 -10.33
CA VAL A 67 -2.58 5.84 -9.35
C VAL A 67 -4.07 6.11 -9.47
N SER A 68 -4.85 5.08 -9.81
CA SER A 68 -6.29 5.17 -10.00
C SER A 68 -7.01 4.15 -9.12
N ILE A 69 -7.79 4.64 -8.16
CA ILE A 69 -8.45 3.83 -7.14
C ILE A 69 -9.91 4.28 -6.94
N PRO A 70 -10.80 3.43 -6.42
CA PRO A 70 -12.14 3.87 -6.02
C PRO A 70 -12.11 4.95 -4.94
N ALA A 71 -13.09 5.85 -4.98
CA ALA A 71 -13.33 6.80 -3.89
C ALA A 71 -13.67 6.06 -2.59
N ALA A 72 -13.42 6.70 -1.45
CA ALA A 72 -13.68 6.12 -0.14
C ALA A 72 -15.19 6.06 0.15
N THR A 73 -15.81 4.91 -0.10
CA THR A 73 -17.23 4.64 0.12
C THR A 73 -17.50 3.81 1.38
N HIS A 74 -16.49 3.16 1.93
CA HIS A 74 -16.51 2.35 3.16
C HIS A 74 -15.13 2.40 3.84
N GLY A 75 -15.03 1.88 5.07
CA GLY A 75 -13.84 2.02 5.91
C GLY A 75 -12.56 1.54 5.25
N TRP A 76 -12.55 0.31 4.71
CA TRP A 76 -11.37 -0.25 4.05
C TRP A 76 -10.90 0.60 2.85
N ALA A 77 -11.82 1.09 2.02
CA ALA A 77 -11.49 1.98 0.92
C ALA A 77 -10.92 3.33 1.42
N GLY A 78 -11.40 3.83 2.57
CA GLY A 78 -10.83 4.99 3.25
C GLY A 78 -9.39 4.76 3.67
N GLY A 79 -9.09 3.60 4.27
CA GLY A 79 -7.74 3.17 4.62
C GLY A 79 -6.83 3.06 3.40
N LEU A 80 -7.32 2.49 2.29
CA LEU A 80 -6.55 2.36 1.05
C LEU A 80 -6.19 3.74 0.47
N ASN A 81 -7.14 4.68 0.43
CA ASN A 81 -6.89 6.06 -0.01
C ASN A 81 -5.85 6.76 0.88
N PHE A 82 -5.96 6.60 2.21
CA PHE A 82 -5.00 7.13 3.17
C PHE A 82 -3.58 6.62 2.90
N HIS A 83 -3.41 5.30 2.75
CA HIS A 83 -2.11 4.70 2.45
C HIS A 83 -1.56 5.12 1.09
N ALA A 84 -2.41 5.32 0.07
CA ALA A 84 -2.00 5.82 -1.23
C ALA A 84 -1.43 7.25 -1.14
N GLU A 85 -2.10 8.15 -0.42
CA GLU A 85 -1.63 9.54 -0.21
C GLU A 85 -0.32 9.58 0.59
N GLN A 86 -0.22 8.81 1.68
CA GLN A 86 1.01 8.71 2.47
C GLN A 86 2.19 8.20 1.63
N THR A 87 1.95 7.18 0.80
CA THR A 87 2.99 6.58 -0.04
C THR A 87 3.40 7.53 -1.17
N LYS A 88 2.44 8.24 -1.78
CA LYS A 88 2.72 9.30 -2.74
C LYS A 88 3.68 10.34 -2.17
N ALA A 89 3.33 10.91 -1.01
CA ALA A 89 4.16 11.92 -0.35
C ALA A 89 5.58 11.41 -0.06
N ARG A 90 5.72 10.18 0.42
CA ARG A 90 7.01 9.54 0.73
C ARG A 90 7.84 9.27 -0.53
N LEU A 91 7.23 8.73 -1.58
CA LEU A 91 7.91 8.42 -2.84
C LEU A 91 8.44 9.68 -3.54
N GLU A 92 7.62 10.75 -3.62
CA GLU A 92 8.01 12.03 -4.22
C GLU A 92 9.11 12.72 -3.40
N ALA A 93 9.03 12.68 -2.07
CA ALA A 93 10.06 13.25 -1.19
C ALA A 93 11.41 12.53 -1.32
N ALA A 94 11.39 11.19 -1.44
CA ALA A 94 12.59 10.38 -1.57
C ALA A 94 13.21 10.43 -2.98
N ASN A 95 12.41 10.74 -4.02
CA ASN A 95 12.81 10.64 -5.42
C ASN A 95 12.41 11.89 -6.22
N PRO A 96 13.20 12.96 -6.24
CA PRO A 96 12.86 14.23 -6.90
C PRO A 96 12.54 14.12 -8.40
N GLY A 97 12.94 13.01 -9.05
CA GLY A 97 12.64 12.70 -10.46
C GLY A 97 11.35 11.91 -10.66
N LEU A 98 10.62 11.58 -9.60
CA LEU A 98 9.38 10.83 -9.64
C LEU A 98 8.19 11.74 -9.31
N LYS A 99 7.11 11.60 -10.09
CA LYS A 99 5.82 12.24 -9.84
C LYS A 99 4.75 11.18 -9.68
N VAL A 100 3.86 11.33 -8.71
CA VAL A 100 2.69 10.47 -8.53
C VAL A 100 1.42 11.29 -8.72
N VAL A 101 0.58 10.87 -9.66
CA VAL A 101 -0.74 11.47 -9.91
C VAL A 101 -1.80 10.50 -9.39
N LEU A 102 -2.39 10.81 -8.26
CA LEU A 102 -3.44 10.02 -7.64
C LEU A 102 -4.81 10.59 -8.01
N VAL A 103 -5.68 9.73 -8.52
CA VAL A 103 -7.09 10.03 -8.86
C VAL A 103 -8.00 9.00 -8.22
N THR A 104 -9.20 9.43 -7.84
CA THR A 104 -10.23 8.57 -7.25
C THR A 104 -11.51 8.66 -8.05
N ALA A 105 -12.17 7.54 -8.29
CA ALA A 105 -13.37 7.45 -9.10
C ALA A 105 -14.58 6.90 -8.31
N ASN A 106 -15.78 7.37 -8.63
CA ASN A 106 -17.04 6.91 -8.05
C ASN A 106 -17.77 5.88 -8.93
N SER A 107 -17.21 5.56 -10.09
CA SER A 107 -17.75 4.58 -11.04
C SER A 107 -16.65 4.03 -11.95
N ALA A 108 -16.93 2.88 -12.57
CA ALA A 108 -16.04 2.31 -13.58
C ALA A 108 -15.90 3.22 -14.83
N SER A 109 -16.96 3.95 -15.19
CA SER A 109 -16.93 4.90 -16.33
C SER A 109 -16.05 6.11 -16.03
N GLU A 110 -16.16 6.68 -14.84
CA GLU A 110 -15.28 7.76 -14.39
C GLU A 110 -13.82 7.30 -14.36
N GLN A 111 -13.55 6.13 -13.77
CA GLN A 111 -12.22 5.56 -13.72
C GLN A 111 -11.62 5.31 -15.12
N ALA A 112 -12.42 4.86 -16.08
CA ALA A 112 -11.96 4.69 -17.46
C ALA A 112 -11.55 6.02 -18.11
N ASN A 113 -12.27 7.12 -17.86
CA ASN A 113 -11.92 8.46 -18.32
C ASN A 113 -10.63 8.96 -17.64
N ASP A 114 -10.50 8.73 -16.35
CA ASP A 114 -9.27 9.08 -15.59
C ASP A 114 -8.03 8.40 -16.17
N LEU A 115 -8.14 7.13 -16.61
CA LEU A 115 -7.02 6.45 -17.27
C LEU A 115 -6.61 7.13 -18.58
N GLU A 116 -7.56 7.64 -19.36
CA GLU A 116 -7.26 8.39 -20.58
C GLU A 116 -6.55 9.71 -20.28
N ASP A 117 -6.98 10.43 -19.24
CA ASP A 117 -6.36 11.68 -18.81
C ASP A 117 -4.95 11.44 -18.22
N LEU A 118 -4.77 10.38 -17.44
CA LEU A 118 -3.46 9.98 -16.93
C LEU A 118 -2.46 9.71 -18.07
N VAL A 119 -2.90 9.09 -19.16
CA VAL A 119 -2.06 8.86 -20.33
C VAL A 119 -1.87 10.14 -21.16
N ALA A 120 -2.96 10.85 -21.49
CA ALA A 120 -2.93 11.93 -22.47
C ALA A 120 -2.36 13.23 -21.89
N ILE A 121 -2.76 13.59 -20.69
CA ILE A 121 -2.40 14.84 -20.00
C ILE A 121 -1.16 14.66 -19.15
N HIS A 122 -1.14 13.63 -18.30
CA HIS A 122 -0.06 13.43 -17.34
C HIS A 122 1.10 12.60 -17.90
N ARG A 123 0.91 11.95 -19.07
CA ARG A 123 1.94 11.14 -19.75
C ARG A 123 2.57 10.12 -18.79
N MET A 124 1.74 9.39 -18.07
CA MET A 124 2.22 8.40 -17.10
C MET A 124 3.08 7.33 -17.78
N ASP A 125 4.13 6.93 -17.09
CA ASP A 125 5.04 5.86 -17.49
C ASP A 125 4.62 4.51 -16.88
N ALA A 126 3.93 4.56 -15.73
CA ALA A 126 3.37 3.40 -15.06
C ALA A 126 1.99 3.72 -14.46
N LEU A 127 1.16 2.69 -14.37
CA LEU A 127 -0.17 2.69 -13.77
C LEU A 127 -0.20 1.76 -12.55
N VAL A 128 -0.73 2.25 -11.44
CA VAL A 128 -1.19 1.43 -10.32
C VAL A 128 -2.70 1.58 -10.26
N ILE A 129 -3.43 0.48 -10.35
CA ILE A 129 -4.90 0.52 -10.39
C ILE A 129 -5.53 -0.54 -9.47
N LEU A 130 -6.47 -0.09 -8.63
CA LEU A 130 -7.52 -0.95 -8.09
C LEU A 130 -8.76 -0.73 -8.98
N PRO A 131 -9.15 -1.70 -9.83
CA PRO A 131 -10.32 -1.52 -10.68
C PRO A 131 -11.59 -1.34 -9.86
N PHE A 132 -12.41 -0.34 -10.20
CA PHE A 132 -13.74 -0.18 -9.59
C PHE A 132 -14.60 -1.43 -9.83
N GLU A 133 -14.56 -1.96 -11.05
CA GLU A 133 -15.12 -3.24 -11.47
C GLU A 133 -14.20 -3.90 -12.49
N SER A 134 -14.02 -5.22 -12.42
CA SER A 134 -13.08 -5.97 -13.25
C SER A 134 -13.42 -5.90 -14.75
N ALA A 135 -14.65 -6.24 -15.14
CA ALA A 135 -15.03 -6.37 -16.53
C ALA A 135 -15.01 -5.02 -17.31
N PRO A 136 -15.63 -3.92 -16.81
CA PRO A 136 -15.61 -2.63 -17.51
C PRO A 136 -14.20 -2.05 -17.65
N LEU A 137 -13.31 -2.27 -16.66
CA LEU A 137 -11.96 -1.69 -16.65
C LEU A 137 -10.93 -2.52 -17.42
N THR A 138 -11.22 -3.77 -17.75
CA THR A 138 -10.29 -4.65 -18.48
C THR A 138 -9.87 -4.06 -19.83
N GLY A 139 -10.82 -3.54 -20.62
CA GLY A 139 -10.54 -2.89 -21.92
C GLY A 139 -9.69 -1.62 -21.81
N PRO A 140 -10.07 -0.63 -20.99
CA PRO A 140 -9.28 0.57 -20.73
C PRO A 140 -7.84 0.28 -20.25
N VAL A 141 -7.66 -0.63 -19.31
CA VAL A 141 -6.32 -1.00 -18.80
C VAL A 141 -5.47 -1.68 -19.89
N ARG A 142 -6.09 -2.57 -20.70
CA ARG A 142 -5.40 -3.18 -21.85
C ARG A 142 -4.95 -2.12 -22.87
N ASN A 143 -5.77 -1.10 -23.15
CA ASN A 143 -5.40 -0.01 -24.01
C ASN A 143 -4.24 0.82 -23.45
N THR A 144 -4.23 1.06 -22.16
CA THR A 144 -3.12 1.71 -21.44
C THR A 144 -1.84 0.90 -21.59
N LYS A 145 -1.90 -0.41 -21.36
CA LYS A 145 -0.75 -1.33 -21.52
C LYS A 145 -0.18 -1.29 -22.94
N ARG A 146 -1.06 -1.28 -23.98
CA ARG A 146 -0.61 -1.23 -25.39
C ARG A 146 0.12 0.06 -25.76
N ARG A 147 -0.01 1.11 -24.97
CA ARG A 147 0.75 2.37 -25.12
C ARG A 147 2.13 2.31 -24.47
N GLY A 148 2.53 1.16 -23.94
CA GLY A 148 3.83 0.93 -23.32
C GLY A 148 3.91 1.32 -21.84
N VAL A 149 2.78 1.58 -21.20
CA VAL A 149 2.68 1.87 -19.76
C VAL A 149 2.87 0.58 -18.98
N PHE A 150 3.73 0.60 -17.96
CA PHE A 150 3.86 -0.50 -17.00
C PHE A 150 2.61 -0.56 -16.11
N VAL A 151 2.02 -1.74 -15.92
CA VAL A 151 0.73 -1.89 -15.25
C VAL A 151 0.84 -2.76 -14.01
N THR A 152 0.52 -2.16 -12.86
CA THR A 152 0.33 -2.83 -11.58
C THR A 152 -1.15 -2.82 -11.21
N VAL A 153 -1.74 -3.99 -11.01
CA VAL A 153 -3.12 -4.17 -10.58
C VAL A 153 -3.16 -4.54 -9.11
N VAL A 154 -4.10 -3.97 -8.37
CA VAL A 154 -4.22 -4.16 -6.92
C VAL A 154 -5.57 -4.78 -6.57
N ASP A 155 -5.59 -5.71 -5.62
CA ASP A 155 -6.76 -6.35 -5.00
C ASP A 155 -7.69 -7.01 -6.03
N ARG A 156 -8.57 -6.23 -6.62
CA ARG A 156 -9.54 -6.70 -7.60
C ARG A 156 -8.88 -6.88 -8.97
N GLY A 157 -8.75 -8.13 -9.42
CA GLY A 157 -8.15 -8.47 -10.71
C GLY A 157 -8.95 -7.96 -11.90
N LEU A 158 -8.36 -8.09 -13.09
CA LEU A 158 -9.03 -7.87 -14.36
C LEU A 158 -9.69 -9.18 -14.84
N SER A 159 -10.68 -9.08 -15.75
CA SER A 159 -11.40 -10.24 -16.28
C SER A 159 -10.56 -11.07 -17.28
N GLU A 160 -9.42 -10.56 -17.73
CA GLU A 160 -8.52 -11.25 -18.65
C GLU A 160 -7.11 -11.33 -18.04
N PRO A 161 -6.45 -12.50 -18.12
CA PRO A 161 -5.09 -12.67 -17.65
C PRO A 161 -4.07 -11.96 -18.56
N GLY A 162 -2.86 -11.71 -18.02
CA GLY A 162 -1.71 -11.24 -18.80
C GLY A 162 -1.74 -9.77 -19.22
N ILE A 163 -2.67 -8.96 -18.70
CA ILE A 163 -2.70 -7.52 -18.97
C ILE A 163 -1.74 -6.78 -18.03
N HIS A 164 -1.67 -7.16 -16.76
CA HIS A 164 -0.77 -6.55 -15.79
C HIS A 164 0.67 -7.09 -15.91
N ASP A 165 1.63 -6.29 -15.48
CA ASP A 165 3.02 -6.72 -15.22
C ASP A 165 3.16 -7.23 -13.78
N VAL A 166 2.49 -6.54 -12.85
CA VAL A 166 2.47 -6.86 -11.43
C VAL A 166 1.03 -6.92 -10.95
N TYR A 167 0.74 -7.90 -10.11
CA TYR A 167 -0.50 -8.01 -9.35
C TYR A 167 -0.19 -8.05 -7.86
N VAL A 168 -0.86 -7.21 -7.06
CA VAL A 168 -0.70 -7.16 -5.60
C VAL A 168 -2.06 -7.33 -4.95
N ALA A 169 -2.24 -8.36 -4.13
CA ALA A 169 -3.51 -8.61 -3.44
C ALA A 169 -3.29 -9.25 -2.06
N GLY A 170 -4.32 -9.22 -1.23
CA GLY A 170 -4.38 -10.04 -0.03
C GLY A 170 -4.74 -11.48 -0.36
N ASN A 171 -4.42 -12.40 0.54
CA ASN A 171 -4.76 -13.82 0.40
C ASN A 171 -6.19 -14.08 0.91
N ASN A 172 -7.19 -13.98 0.04
CA ASN A 172 -8.59 -14.13 0.39
C ASN A 172 -8.91 -15.54 0.95
N ALA A 173 -8.41 -16.59 0.32
CA ALA A 173 -8.64 -17.96 0.79
C ALA A 173 -8.01 -18.18 2.18
N GLU A 174 -6.82 -17.64 2.41
CA GLU A 174 -6.13 -17.68 3.70
C GLU A 174 -6.89 -16.92 4.78
N MET A 175 -7.44 -15.73 4.45
CA MET A 175 -8.26 -14.95 5.38
C MET A 175 -9.45 -15.77 5.89
N GLY A 176 -10.17 -16.43 4.98
CA GLY A 176 -11.26 -17.32 5.35
C GLY A 176 -10.78 -18.51 6.18
N ARG A 177 -9.71 -19.17 5.74
CA ARG A 177 -9.13 -20.34 6.43
C ARG A 177 -8.72 -20.00 7.87
N VAL A 178 -8.00 -18.92 8.07
CA VAL A 178 -7.53 -18.47 9.40
C VAL A 178 -8.70 -18.15 10.32
N SER A 179 -9.75 -17.49 9.78
CA SER A 179 -10.99 -17.21 10.54
C SER A 179 -11.68 -18.50 10.98
N GLY A 180 -11.83 -19.47 10.05
CA GLY A 180 -12.47 -20.76 10.33
C GLY A 180 -11.67 -21.61 11.30
N GLU A 181 -10.35 -21.67 11.18
CA GLU A 181 -9.48 -22.40 12.12
C GLU A 181 -9.60 -21.83 13.54
N TYR A 182 -9.57 -20.50 13.70
CA TYR A 182 -9.74 -19.88 15.01
C TYR A 182 -11.11 -20.22 15.63
N ILE A 183 -12.20 -20.12 14.87
CA ILE A 183 -13.54 -20.47 15.36
C ILE A 183 -13.60 -21.95 15.74
N LYS A 184 -13.06 -22.84 14.91
CA LYS A 184 -13.02 -24.28 15.16
C LYS A 184 -12.24 -24.62 16.42
N GLU A 185 -11.08 -23.99 16.62
CA GLU A 185 -10.26 -24.21 17.82
C GLU A 185 -10.97 -23.68 19.07
N ARG A 186 -11.52 -22.46 19.05
CA ARG A 186 -12.17 -21.85 20.21
C ARG A 186 -13.43 -22.56 20.65
N LEU A 187 -14.16 -23.18 19.70
CA LEU A 187 -15.37 -23.95 19.97
C LEU A 187 -15.09 -25.46 20.20
N ASP A 188 -13.82 -25.86 20.27
CA ASP A 188 -13.44 -27.28 20.40
C ASP A 188 -14.13 -28.19 19.33
N GLY A 189 -14.28 -27.64 18.12
CA GLY A 189 -14.89 -28.30 16.97
C GLY A 189 -16.40 -28.53 17.04
N ASN A 190 -17.12 -27.88 17.96
CA ASN A 190 -18.57 -28.05 18.14
C ASN A 190 -19.24 -26.70 18.37
N GLY A 191 -20.37 -26.42 17.73
CA GLY A 191 -21.12 -25.19 17.95
C GLY A 191 -21.99 -24.79 16.76
N LYS A 192 -22.71 -23.69 16.93
CA LYS A 192 -23.64 -23.13 15.95
C LYS A 192 -23.16 -21.72 15.59
N ILE A 193 -22.95 -21.48 14.33
CA ILE A 193 -22.42 -20.21 13.87
C ILE A 193 -23.27 -19.60 12.76
N VAL A 194 -23.14 -18.29 12.57
CA VAL A 194 -23.69 -17.57 11.41
C VAL A 194 -22.58 -16.82 10.68
N VAL A 195 -22.75 -16.62 9.38
CA VAL A 195 -21.78 -15.96 8.53
C VAL A 195 -22.40 -14.75 7.84
N LEU A 196 -21.78 -13.59 7.99
CA LEU A 196 -22.14 -12.38 7.25
C LEU A 196 -21.10 -12.13 6.16
N ARG A 197 -21.54 -12.35 4.92
CA ARG A 197 -20.69 -12.29 3.72
C ARG A 197 -20.58 -10.86 3.18
N GLY A 198 -19.60 -10.63 2.30
CA GLY A 198 -19.42 -9.37 1.60
C GLY A 198 -20.44 -9.11 0.49
N MET A 199 -19.97 -8.74 -0.68
CA MET A 199 -20.76 -8.73 -1.92
C MET A 199 -20.50 -9.99 -2.73
N PRO A 200 -21.47 -10.47 -3.57
CA PRO A 200 -21.30 -11.68 -4.38
C PRO A 200 -20.24 -11.48 -5.47
N THR A 201 -18.99 -11.67 -5.13
CA THR A 201 -17.79 -11.50 -5.96
C THR A 201 -16.84 -12.69 -5.80
N VAL A 202 -15.88 -12.81 -6.71
CA VAL A 202 -14.82 -13.84 -6.61
C VAL A 202 -14.06 -13.74 -5.27
N ILE A 203 -13.83 -12.53 -4.77
CA ILE A 203 -13.15 -12.30 -3.48
C ILE A 203 -13.95 -12.90 -2.33
N ASP A 204 -15.25 -12.65 -2.29
CA ASP A 204 -16.17 -13.20 -1.28
C ASP A 204 -16.19 -14.74 -1.33
N GLU A 205 -16.33 -15.32 -2.51
CA GLU A 205 -16.33 -16.78 -2.68
C GLU A 205 -15.01 -17.40 -2.20
N GLN A 206 -13.87 -16.82 -2.57
CA GLN A 206 -12.57 -17.32 -2.10
C GLN A 206 -12.44 -17.31 -0.58
N ARG A 207 -12.94 -16.25 0.09
CA ARG A 207 -12.98 -16.19 1.55
C ARG A 207 -13.88 -17.26 2.12
N PHE A 208 -15.09 -17.38 1.58
CA PHE A 208 -16.08 -18.35 2.05
C PHE A 208 -15.63 -19.79 1.87
N ASP A 209 -15.07 -20.14 0.70
CA ASP A 209 -14.53 -21.48 0.43
C ASP A 209 -13.38 -21.81 1.38
N GLY A 210 -12.45 -20.87 1.62
CA GLY A 210 -11.38 -21.03 2.58
C GLY A 210 -11.88 -21.27 4.00
N PHE A 211 -12.91 -20.53 4.42
CA PHE A 211 -13.55 -20.67 5.71
C PHE A 211 -14.23 -22.05 5.87
N MET A 212 -15.05 -22.45 4.91
CA MET A 212 -15.74 -23.73 4.94
C MET A 212 -14.78 -24.91 4.94
N SER A 213 -13.68 -24.81 4.18
CA SER A 213 -12.60 -25.83 4.17
C SER A 213 -11.96 -25.99 5.56
N ALA A 214 -11.77 -24.90 6.31
CA ALA A 214 -11.22 -24.96 7.67
C ALA A 214 -12.16 -25.69 8.65
N LEU A 215 -13.47 -25.59 8.45
CA LEU A 215 -14.47 -26.26 9.29
C LEU A 215 -14.63 -27.76 8.98
N GLU A 216 -14.07 -28.25 7.89
CA GLU A 216 -14.18 -29.68 7.54
C GLU A 216 -13.73 -30.59 8.69
N GLY A 217 -14.48 -31.68 8.90
CA GLY A 217 -14.22 -32.66 9.96
C GLY A 217 -14.55 -32.18 11.38
N SER A 218 -15.18 -31.01 11.54
CA SER A 218 -15.79 -30.58 12.81
C SER A 218 -17.28 -30.88 12.87
N ASN A 219 -17.91 -30.62 14.04
CA ASN A 219 -19.34 -30.66 14.24
C ASN A 219 -19.92 -29.22 14.36
N ILE A 220 -19.24 -28.24 13.77
CA ILE A 220 -19.74 -26.87 13.72
C ILE A 220 -20.82 -26.77 12.65
N GLU A 221 -21.99 -26.29 13.03
CA GLU A 221 -23.12 -26.07 12.14
C GLU A 221 -23.17 -24.59 11.72
N VAL A 222 -23.08 -24.33 10.42
CA VAL A 222 -23.39 -23.01 9.86
C VAL A 222 -24.90 -22.91 9.71
N LEU A 223 -25.57 -22.19 10.62
CA LEU A 223 -27.01 -22.04 10.67
C LEU A 223 -27.56 -21.30 9.46
N ASP A 224 -26.87 -20.28 9.03
CA ASP A 224 -27.18 -19.49 7.83
C ASP A 224 -25.97 -18.63 7.41
N ASP A 225 -25.92 -18.25 6.13
CA ASP A 225 -25.02 -17.24 5.60
C ASP A 225 -25.78 -16.22 4.74
N GLN A 226 -25.49 -14.93 4.92
CA GLN A 226 -26.17 -13.84 4.23
C GLN A 226 -25.20 -12.75 3.80
N TYR A 227 -25.47 -12.13 2.65
CA TYR A 227 -24.71 -10.98 2.18
C TYR A 227 -25.03 -9.72 2.99
N ALA A 228 -23.99 -9.04 3.45
CA ALA A 228 -24.03 -7.76 4.18
C ALA A 228 -23.24 -6.65 3.45
N ASN A 229 -22.88 -6.89 2.19
CA ASN A 229 -22.37 -5.90 1.22
C ASN A 229 -21.15 -5.09 1.69
N TRP A 230 -20.32 -5.64 2.61
CA TRP A 230 -19.24 -4.92 3.30
C TRP A 230 -19.72 -3.60 3.90
N ASN A 231 -20.94 -3.62 4.44
CA ASN A 231 -21.63 -2.44 4.93
C ASN A 231 -22.09 -2.65 6.37
N ARG A 232 -21.89 -1.62 7.19
CA ARG A 232 -22.20 -1.63 8.62
C ARG A 232 -23.69 -1.76 8.91
N ASP A 233 -24.51 -1.00 8.17
CA ASP A 233 -25.98 -0.98 8.38
C ASP A 233 -26.62 -2.29 7.89
N ASP A 234 -26.09 -2.86 6.79
CA ASP A 234 -26.52 -4.17 6.30
C ASP A 234 -26.09 -5.27 7.29
N GLY A 235 -24.85 -5.22 7.80
CA GLY A 235 -24.36 -6.12 8.85
C GLY A 235 -25.23 -6.09 10.11
N PHE A 236 -25.63 -4.89 10.55
CA PHE A 236 -26.56 -4.72 11.65
C PHE A 236 -27.92 -5.38 11.35
N THR A 237 -28.50 -5.12 10.18
CA THR A 237 -29.81 -5.62 9.79
C THR A 237 -29.83 -7.15 9.66
N VAL A 238 -28.82 -7.73 8.99
CA VAL A 238 -28.68 -9.19 8.83
C VAL A 238 -28.51 -9.86 10.19
N MET A 239 -27.68 -9.29 11.07
CA MET A 239 -27.49 -9.87 12.40
C MET A 239 -28.74 -9.78 13.26
N GLN A 240 -29.57 -8.72 13.17
CA GLN A 240 -30.84 -8.64 13.84
C GLN A 240 -31.80 -9.78 13.39
N ASP A 241 -31.85 -10.09 12.09
CA ASP A 241 -32.60 -11.22 11.56
C ASP A 241 -32.11 -12.54 12.18
N PHE A 242 -30.79 -12.80 12.16
CA PHE A 242 -30.24 -14.02 12.76
C PHE A 242 -30.56 -14.14 14.25
N LEU A 243 -30.38 -13.05 15.02
CA LEU A 243 -30.70 -13.06 16.46
C LEU A 243 -32.19 -13.32 16.74
N SER A 244 -33.08 -12.97 15.81
CA SER A 244 -34.52 -13.23 15.95
C SER A 244 -34.90 -14.68 15.59
N ARG A 245 -34.16 -15.30 14.65
CA ARG A 245 -34.44 -16.66 14.14
C ARG A 245 -33.77 -17.75 14.97
N PHE A 246 -32.57 -17.47 15.48
CA PHE A 246 -31.75 -18.45 16.17
C PHE A 246 -31.62 -18.12 17.65
N SER A 247 -32.10 -19.02 18.49
CA SER A 247 -32.03 -18.88 19.95
C SER A 247 -30.62 -19.13 20.52
N GLU A 248 -29.75 -19.76 19.75
CA GLU A 248 -28.39 -20.16 20.13
C GLU A 248 -27.47 -19.88 18.98
N ILE A 249 -26.45 -19.08 19.21
CA ILE A 249 -25.35 -18.75 18.29
C ILE A 249 -24.08 -18.67 19.12
N ASP A 250 -23.08 -19.49 18.81
CA ASP A 250 -21.84 -19.55 19.58
C ASP A 250 -20.76 -18.61 19.00
N ALA A 251 -20.77 -18.41 17.67
CA ALA A 251 -19.88 -17.46 17.02
C ALA A 251 -20.47 -16.85 15.77
N VAL A 252 -19.92 -15.70 15.39
CA VAL A 252 -20.22 -14.99 14.14
C VAL A 252 -18.93 -14.78 13.38
N TRP A 253 -18.91 -15.15 12.10
CA TRP A 253 -17.88 -14.68 11.18
C TRP A 253 -18.43 -13.54 10.31
N ALA A 254 -17.86 -12.37 10.48
CA ALA A 254 -18.10 -11.20 9.62
C ALA A 254 -16.93 -11.07 8.65
N GLN A 255 -17.19 -11.16 7.34
CA GLN A 255 -16.11 -11.17 6.34
C GLN A 255 -15.33 -9.86 6.23
N ASP A 256 -15.72 -8.84 6.99
CA ASP A 256 -15.05 -7.54 7.04
C ASP A 256 -15.42 -6.79 8.32
N ASP A 257 -14.61 -5.81 8.69
CA ASP A 257 -14.75 -5.10 9.96
C ASP A 257 -15.89 -4.08 9.98
N ASP A 258 -16.28 -3.50 8.85
CA ASP A 258 -17.50 -2.68 8.81
C ASP A 258 -18.73 -3.54 9.13
N ILE A 259 -18.81 -4.75 8.56
CA ILE A 259 -19.84 -5.72 8.92
C ILE A 259 -19.76 -6.06 10.42
N ALA A 260 -18.55 -6.36 10.93
CA ALA A 260 -18.33 -6.70 12.33
C ALA A 260 -18.81 -5.60 13.29
N ILE A 261 -18.59 -4.33 12.98
CA ILE A 261 -19.13 -3.20 13.77
C ILE A 261 -20.68 -3.23 13.81
N GLY A 262 -21.32 -3.50 12.68
CA GLY A 262 -22.78 -3.66 12.62
C GLY A 262 -23.28 -4.82 13.46
N VAL A 263 -22.59 -5.97 13.38
CA VAL A 263 -22.87 -7.17 14.19
C VAL A 263 -22.75 -6.88 15.68
N ILE A 264 -21.65 -6.24 16.11
CA ILE A 264 -21.44 -5.85 17.53
C ILE A 264 -22.61 -5.01 18.03
N GLN A 265 -23.08 -4.04 17.23
CA GLN A 265 -24.19 -3.18 17.61
C GLN A 265 -25.49 -3.98 17.79
N ALA A 266 -25.82 -4.89 16.86
CA ALA A 266 -27.01 -5.72 16.92
C ALA A 266 -26.99 -6.68 18.14
N VAL A 267 -25.85 -7.35 18.36
CA VAL A 267 -25.65 -8.27 19.49
C VAL A 267 -25.81 -7.54 20.84
N ARG A 268 -25.22 -6.35 20.99
CA ARG A 268 -25.35 -5.53 22.21
C ARG A 268 -26.78 -5.04 22.41
N GLN A 269 -27.47 -4.63 21.34
CA GLN A 269 -28.88 -4.22 21.43
C GLN A 269 -29.76 -5.37 21.88
N ALA A 270 -29.51 -6.59 21.42
CA ALA A 270 -30.21 -7.80 21.85
C ALA A 270 -29.78 -8.29 23.25
N ARG A 271 -28.70 -7.73 23.84
CA ARG A 271 -28.08 -8.13 25.10
C ARG A 271 -27.58 -9.59 25.12
N ARG A 272 -27.06 -10.04 23.97
CA ARG A 272 -26.57 -11.41 23.79
C ARG A 272 -25.00 -11.47 23.67
N GLN A 273 -24.28 -10.41 24.08
CA GLN A 273 -22.85 -10.32 23.98
C GLN A 273 -22.05 -11.30 24.85
N GLU A 274 -22.68 -11.93 25.82
CA GLU A 274 -22.07 -12.95 26.69
C GLU A 274 -22.23 -14.38 26.12
N GLU A 275 -23.00 -14.55 25.05
CA GLU A 275 -23.36 -15.86 24.49
C GLU A 275 -22.43 -16.27 23.34
N LEU A 276 -21.84 -15.32 22.67
CA LEU A 276 -21.11 -15.52 21.41
C LEU A 276 -19.87 -14.64 21.32
N PHE A 277 -19.00 -14.97 20.36
CA PHE A 277 -17.92 -14.09 19.94
C PHE A 277 -17.97 -13.83 18.43
N ILE A 278 -17.27 -12.76 18.00
CA ILE A 278 -17.27 -12.30 16.61
C ILE A 278 -15.83 -12.33 16.11
N VAL A 279 -15.62 -12.87 14.93
CA VAL A 279 -14.36 -12.76 14.17
C VAL A 279 -14.60 -11.81 13.01
N GLY A 280 -13.85 -10.71 12.96
CA GLY A 280 -13.85 -9.73 11.89
C GLY A 280 -12.81 -10.03 10.83
N GLY A 281 -12.49 -9.04 10.04
CA GLY A 281 -11.44 -9.12 9.04
C GLY A 281 -11.18 -7.81 8.33
N GLY A 282 -9.92 -7.43 8.28
CA GLY A 282 -9.48 -6.20 7.62
C GLY A 282 -8.32 -5.54 8.33
N GLY A 283 -8.32 -5.50 9.63
CA GLY A 283 -7.37 -4.77 10.45
C GLY A 283 -7.85 -3.34 10.74
N MET A 284 -9.17 -3.13 10.81
CA MET A 284 -9.72 -1.82 11.17
C MET A 284 -9.32 -1.44 12.59
N LYS A 285 -8.83 -0.21 12.77
CA LYS A 285 -8.31 0.25 14.07
C LYS A 285 -9.29 0.07 15.24
N ASP A 286 -10.60 0.20 15.00
CA ASP A 286 -11.60 0.06 16.05
C ASP A 286 -11.78 -1.42 16.49
N ILE A 287 -11.60 -2.37 15.58
CA ILE A 287 -11.60 -3.81 15.88
C ILE A 287 -10.27 -4.21 16.50
N VAL A 288 -9.15 -3.80 15.88
CA VAL A 288 -7.80 -4.07 16.44
C VAL A 288 -7.66 -3.50 17.85
N LYS A 289 -8.22 -2.32 18.13
CA LYS A 289 -8.25 -1.73 19.49
C LYS A 289 -9.02 -2.61 20.48
N ARG A 290 -10.14 -3.20 20.08
CA ARG A 290 -10.90 -4.13 20.93
C ARG A 290 -10.10 -5.38 21.25
N VAL A 291 -9.43 -5.95 20.23
CA VAL A 291 -8.53 -7.10 20.41
C VAL A 291 -7.41 -6.75 21.41
N LEU A 292 -6.77 -5.60 21.21
CA LEU A 292 -5.70 -5.10 22.10
C LEU A 292 -6.17 -4.92 23.55
N ASP A 293 -7.37 -4.40 23.73
CA ASP A 293 -7.99 -4.19 25.06
C ASP A 293 -8.49 -5.51 25.69
N GLY A 294 -8.53 -6.61 24.95
CA GLY A 294 -8.99 -7.91 25.42
C GLY A 294 -10.52 -8.02 25.48
N ASP A 295 -11.24 -7.43 24.51
CA ASP A 295 -12.70 -7.55 24.40
C ASP A 295 -13.08 -9.01 24.02
N GLU A 296 -13.74 -9.71 24.93
CA GLU A 296 -14.15 -11.11 24.72
C GLU A 296 -15.19 -11.27 23.59
N LEU A 297 -15.93 -10.22 23.26
CA LEU A 297 -16.87 -10.24 22.14
C LEU A 297 -16.16 -10.22 20.78
N THR A 298 -14.99 -9.56 20.70
CA THR A 298 -14.13 -9.50 19.50
C THR A 298 -12.70 -9.87 19.88
N PRO A 299 -12.45 -11.16 20.15
CA PRO A 299 -11.17 -11.61 20.73
C PRO A 299 -10.00 -11.57 19.75
N VAL A 300 -10.28 -11.61 18.46
CA VAL A 300 -9.30 -11.60 17.37
C VAL A 300 -9.85 -10.86 16.16
N ASP A 301 -8.95 -10.56 15.24
CA ASP A 301 -9.24 -10.10 13.90
C ASP A 301 -8.35 -10.82 12.88
N VAL A 302 -8.64 -10.74 11.60
CA VAL A 302 -7.79 -11.28 10.54
C VAL A 302 -7.39 -10.18 9.56
N LEU A 303 -6.09 -9.97 9.41
CA LEU A 303 -5.58 -8.88 8.58
C LEU A 303 -5.94 -9.05 7.10
N TYR A 304 -6.49 -8.00 6.51
CA TYR A 304 -6.56 -7.80 5.05
C TYR A 304 -6.16 -6.35 4.75
N PRO A 305 -4.85 -6.08 4.58
CA PRO A 305 -4.31 -4.74 4.77
C PRO A 305 -4.65 -3.80 3.62
N PRO A 306 -5.31 -2.65 3.86
CA PRO A 306 -5.49 -1.62 2.84
C PRO A 306 -4.15 -1.01 2.38
N SER A 307 -3.08 -1.20 3.16
CA SER A 307 -1.71 -0.81 2.80
C SER A 307 -1.11 -1.60 1.62
N MET A 308 -1.81 -2.59 1.07
CA MET A 308 -1.40 -3.27 -0.16
C MET A 308 -1.17 -2.30 -1.32
N ILE A 309 -1.88 -1.18 -1.35
CA ILE A 309 -1.66 -0.10 -2.32
C ILE A 309 -0.25 0.49 -2.20
N SER A 310 0.28 0.62 -0.99
CA SER A 310 1.66 1.08 -0.76
C SER A 310 2.67 0.13 -1.38
N THR A 311 2.52 -1.17 -1.15
CA THR A 311 3.37 -2.21 -1.76
C THR A 311 3.35 -2.12 -3.28
N ALA A 312 2.17 -1.97 -3.88
CA ALA A 312 2.01 -1.83 -5.33
C ALA A 312 2.71 -0.57 -5.88
N MET A 313 2.53 0.57 -5.20
CA MET A 313 3.18 1.83 -5.58
C MET A 313 4.70 1.76 -5.43
N GLU A 314 5.22 1.11 -4.39
CA GLU A 314 6.65 0.93 -4.14
C GLU A 314 7.31 0.02 -5.19
N LEU A 315 6.69 -1.12 -5.50
CA LEU A 315 7.16 -2.03 -6.57
C LEU A 315 7.18 -1.30 -7.91
N THR A 316 6.13 -0.53 -8.22
CA THR A 316 6.05 0.26 -9.44
C THR A 316 7.11 1.37 -9.48
N ALA A 317 7.34 2.06 -8.37
CA ALA A 317 8.39 3.06 -8.25
C ALA A 317 9.78 2.44 -8.43
N LEU A 318 10.04 1.28 -7.81
CA LEU A 318 11.30 0.56 -7.96
C LEU A 318 11.56 0.17 -9.42
N LYS A 319 10.52 -0.27 -10.17
CA LYS A 319 10.62 -0.53 -11.61
C LYS A 319 11.06 0.71 -12.38
N LEU A 320 10.46 1.87 -12.11
CA LEU A 320 10.79 3.10 -12.83
C LEU A 320 12.18 3.66 -12.47
N ILE A 321 12.49 3.70 -11.16
CA ILE A 321 13.71 4.36 -10.66
C ILE A 321 14.98 3.56 -11.01
N SER A 322 14.93 2.23 -10.91
CA SER A 322 16.11 1.36 -11.06
C SER A 322 16.06 0.46 -12.30
N ASP A 323 15.00 0.54 -13.12
CA ASP A 323 14.72 -0.37 -14.24
C ASP A 323 14.81 -1.87 -13.84
N THR A 324 14.50 -2.18 -12.57
CA THR A 324 14.51 -3.55 -12.06
C THR A 324 13.45 -4.37 -12.79
N PRO A 325 13.75 -5.58 -13.27
CA PRO A 325 12.78 -6.43 -13.96
C PRO A 325 11.78 -7.05 -12.97
N ILE A 326 10.83 -6.25 -12.50
CA ILE A 326 9.78 -6.67 -11.56
C ILE A 326 8.57 -7.12 -12.39
N GLU A 327 8.09 -8.31 -12.10
CA GLU A 327 6.88 -8.90 -12.70
C GLU A 327 6.30 -9.97 -11.77
N GLY A 328 5.03 -10.32 -11.99
CA GLY A 328 4.37 -11.43 -11.30
C GLY A 328 3.38 -11.02 -10.22
N GLU A 329 3.04 -11.97 -9.37
CA GLU A 329 2.02 -11.83 -8.34
C GLU A 329 2.65 -11.75 -6.96
N TYR A 330 2.22 -10.76 -6.17
CA TYR A 330 2.66 -10.51 -4.81
C TYR A 330 1.44 -10.62 -3.89
N ILE A 331 1.29 -11.79 -3.28
CA ILE A 331 0.16 -12.08 -2.40
C ILE A 331 0.57 -11.80 -0.96
N LEU A 332 -0.10 -10.86 -0.33
CA LEU A 332 0.13 -10.48 1.06
C LEU A 332 -0.60 -11.46 1.98
N GLY A 333 0.07 -11.88 3.05
CA GLY A 333 -0.50 -12.78 4.03
C GLY A 333 -1.66 -12.15 4.81
N SER A 334 -2.51 -13.00 5.38
CA SER A 334 -3.65 -12.64 6.23
C SER A 334 -3.46 -13.21 7.64
N PRO A 335 -2.49 -12.71 8.42
CA PRO A 335 -2.25 -13.22 9.76
C PRO A 335 -3.42 -12.96 10.70
N LEU A 336 -3.60 -13.86 11.67
CA LEU A 336 -4.49 -13.65 12.79
C LEU A 336 -3.93 -12.55 13.69
N ILE A 337 -4.74 -11.56 13.98
CA ILE A 337 -4.46 -10.50 14.94
C ILE A 337 -5.02 -10.95 16.29
N THR A 338 -4.13 -11.20 17.24
CA THR A 338 -4.43 -11.58 18.60
C THR A 338 -4.00 -10.47 19.56
N ARG A 339 -4.36 -10.58 20.83
CA ARG A 339 -3.95 -9.61 21.85
C ARG A 339 -2.44 -9.44 21.93
N GLU A 340 -1.67 -10.51 21.65
CA GLU A 340 -0.20 -10.51 21.74
C GLU A 340 0.47 -9.71 20.62
N ASN A 341 -0.16 -9.59 19.44
CA ASN A 341 0.41 -8.93 18.27
C ASN A 341 -0.40 -7.73 17.77
N ALA A 342 -1.55 -7.42 18.39
CA ALA A 342 -2.44 -6.35 17.93
C ALA A 342 -1.78 -4.96 17.90
N GLU A 343 -0.77 -4.70 18.75
CA GLU A 343 -0.03 -3.43 18.74
C GLU A 343 0.70 -3.20 17.42
N ASP A 344 1.17 -4.25 16.74
CA ASP A 344 1.86 -4.17 15.44
C ASP A 344 0.91 -3.75 14.30
N TYR A 345 -0.40 -3.93 14.50
CA TYR A 345 -1.46 -3.65 13.51
C TYR A 345 -2.35 -2.48 13.89
N TYR A 346 -2.11 -1.82 15.02
CA TYR A 346 -2.90 -0.69 15.49
C TYR A 346 -2.37 0.64 14.95
N PHE A 347 -3.07 1.23 13.99
CA PHE A 347 -2.72 2.50 13.37
C PHE A 347 -3.75 3.58 13.73
N PRO A 348 -3.60 4.29 14.88
CA PRO A 348 -4.61 5.21 15.39
C PRO A 348 -4.89 6.40 14.45
N ASP A 349 -3.92 6.80 13.63
CA ASP A 349 -4.06 7.91 12.67
C ASP A 349 -4.73 7.47 11.35
N SER A 350 -4.90 6.19 11.10
CA SER A 350 -5.63 5.68 9.94
C SER A 350 -7.13 5.98 10.06
N PRO A 351 -7.84 6.32 8.98
CA PRO A 351 -9.29 6.40 8.98
C PRO A 351 -9.97 5.02 9.08
N PHE A 352 -9.20 3.96 8.85
CA PHE A 352 -9.63 2.56 8.91
C PHE A 352 -8.96 1.82 10.06
#